data_4a4dde3b9f013c9a5aa9171c21d39d7a
#
_entry.id   4a4dde3b9f013c9a5aa9171c21d39d7a
#
_cell.length_a   1.000
_cell.length_b   1.000
_cell.length_c   1.000
_cell.angle_alpha   90.00
_cell.angle_beta   90.00
_cell.angle_gamma   90.00
#
_symmetry.space_group_name_H-M   'P 1'
#
loop_
_entity.id
_entity.type
_entity.pdbx_description
1 polymer ?
#
loop_
_entity_poly.entity_id
_entity_poly.type
_entity_poly.pdbx_seq_one_letter_code
_entity_poly.pdbx_strand_id
1 'polypeptide(L)'
;MPVNLDFSTLDLMDALDLAIMIEVEAWERYTFFAEQMGHRFAGDAGSIFETMAKNEAKHGRQLHDRRKELFGDAAPRISRTAIFDVEAPEVGAPRWNMSPLKAFQLALDSEEKAFWFYDEALKHVTDPAVRKLFSELRDEETQHVRMVKDAIEALPPGSDVDFENEDDWGE
;
A
#
# COMPACT_ATOMS: atom_id res chain seq x y z
N MET A 1 7.13 10.35 -11.08
CA MET A 1 6.83 8.91 -11.07
C MET A 1 7.92 8.18 -11.85
N PRO A 2 8.63 7.21 -11.28
CA PRO A 2 9.62 6.43 -12.00
C PRO A 2 9.01 5.12 -12.53
N VAL A 3 7.86 5.18 -13.20
CA VAL A 3 7.27 4.00 -13.85
C VAL A 3 7.60 4.11 -15.34
N ASN A 4 8.52 3.26 -15.80
CA ASN A 4 8.90 3.18 -17.21
C ASN A 4 7.96 2.20 -17.93
N LEU A 5 6.65 2.42 -17.79
CA LEU A 5 5.60 1.56 -18.32
C LEU A 5 4.69 2.36 -19.26
N ASP A 6 4.49 1.84 -20.47
CA ASP A 6 3.52 2.41 -21.42
C ASP A 6 2.13 1.81 -21.14
N PHE A 7 1.31 2.53 -20.39
CA PHE A 7 -0.06 2.12 -20.03
C PHE A 7 -0.96 1.91 -21.24
N SER A 8 -0.65 2.50 -22.40
CA SER A 8 -1.46 2.35 -23.61
C SER A 8 -1.37 0.96 -24.24
N THR A 9 -0.33 0.20 -23.88
CA THR A 9 -0.04 -1.14 -24.42
C THR A 9 -0.49 -2.29 -23.52
N LEU A 10 -0.94 -2.00 -22.28
CA LEU A 10 -1.37 -3.00 -21.32
C LEU A 10 -2.64 -3.72 -21.78
N ASP A 11 -2.62 -5.05 -21.70
CA ASP A 11 -3.84 -5.85 -21.72
C ASP A 11 -4.29 -6.23 -20.29
N LEU A 12 -5.42 -6.90 -20.16
CA LEU A 12 -5.98 -7.21 -18.83
C LEU A 12 -5.09 -8.15 -18.01
N MET A 13 -4.33 -9.04 -18.64
CA MET A 13 -3.41 -9.92 -17.94
C MET A 13 -2.24 -9.12 -17.36
N ASP A 14 -1.66 -8.21 -18.15
CA ASP A 14 -0.59 -7.32 -17.71
C ASP A 14 -1.05 -6.42 -16.57
N ALA A 15 -2.27 -5.88 -16.67
CA ALA A 15 -2.84 -5.01 -15.66
C ALA A 15 -3.11 -5.74 -14.32
N LEU A 16 -3.56 -7.00 -14.38
CA LEU A 16 -3.73 -7.83 -13.19
C LEU A 16 -2.37 -8.20 -12.57
N ASP A 17 -1.39 -8.60 -13.39
CA ASP A 17 -0.05 -8.90 -12.92
C ASP A 17 0.61 -7.67 -12.26
N LEU A 18 0.40 -6.48 -12.83
CA LEU A 18 0.85 -5.20 -12.28
C LEU A 18 0.20 -4.91 -10.92
N ALA A 19 -1.12 -4.99 -10.84
CA ALA A 19 -1.86 -4.75 -9.61
C ALA A 19 -1.44 -5.74 -8.50
N ILE A 20 -1.35 -7.03 -8.79
CA ILE A 20 -0.87 -8.05 -7.83
C ILE A 20 0.52 -7.69 -7.28
N MET A 21 1.42 -7.22 -8.13
CA MET A 21 2.77 -6.85 -7.69
C MET A 21 2.76 -5.62 -6.77
N ILE A 22 1.88 -4.63 -7.01
CA ILE A 22 1.71 -3.46 -6.16
C ILE A 22 1.24 -3.89 -4.76
N GLU A 23 0.18 -4.68 -4.67
CA GLU A 23 -0.36 -5.19 -3.41
C GLU A 23 0.66 -6.06 -2.64
N VAL A 24 1.43 -6.89 -3.35
CA VAL A 24 2.49 -7.71 -2.73
C VAL A 24 3.60 -6.83 -2.17
N GLU A 25 4.01 -5.79 -2.88
CA GLU A 25 5.02 -4.85 -2.39
C GLU A 25 4.54 -4.11 -1.15
N ALA A 26 3.31 -3.61 -1.16
CA ALA A 26 2.69 -2.93 -0.03
C ALA A 26 2.56 -3.88 1.18
N TRP A 27 2.06 -5.10 0.98
CA TRP A 27 1.98 -6.13 2.02
C TRP A 27 3.35 -6.45 2.64
N GLU A 28 4.39 -6.69 1.84
CA GLU A 28 5.74 -6.98 2.31
C GLU A 28 6.28 -5.82 3.15
N ARG A 29 6.06 -4.60 2.72
CA ARG A 29 6.55 -3.38 3.37
C ARG A 29 5.83 -3.10 4.69
N TYR A 30 4.50 -3.17 4.70
CA TYR A 30 3.72 -3.01 5.92
C TYR A 30 3.99 -4.12 6.96
N THR A 31 4.18 -5.37 6.49
CA THR A 31 4.59 -6.48 7.37
C THR A 31 5.95 -6.20 8.01
N PHE A 32 6.93 -5.77 7.21
CA PHE A 32 8.25 -5.42 7.71
C PHE A 32 8.20 -4.28 8.75
N PHE A 33 7.37 -3.26 8.51
CA PHE A 33 7.22 -2.16 9.46
C PHE A 33 6.50 -2.59 10.74
N ALA A 34 5.47 -3.42 10.65
CA ALA A 34 4.80 -3.97 11.82
C ALA A 34 5.79 -4.76 12.71
N GLU A 35 6.65 -5.59 12.11
CA GLU A 35 7.68 -6.34 12.81
C GLU A 35 8.71 -5.42 13.47
N GLN A 36 9.16 -4.35 12.78
CA GLN A 36 10.11 -3.40 13.34
C GLN A 36 9.56 -2.58 14.49
N MET A 37 8.28 -2.16 14.40
CA MET A 37 7.63 -1.38 15.45
C MET A 37 7.33 -2.23 16.69
N GLY A 38 7.04 -3.52 16.51
CA GLY A 38 6.52 -4.37 17.56
C GLY A 38 5.16 -3.89 18.05
N HIS A 39 4.59 -4.62 19.01
CA HIS A 39 3.29 -4.29 19.61
C HIS A 39 3.48 -3.91 21.08
N ARG A 40 3.12 -2.69 21.43
CA ARG A 40 3.17 -2.18 22.81
C ARG A 40 1.77 -2.09 23.41
N PHE A 41 0.81 -1.64 22.61
CA PHE A 41 -0.61 -1.54 23.00
C PHE A 41 -1.50 -1.53 21.74
N ALA A 42 -2.78 -1.80 21.91
CA ALA A 42 -3.74 -1.78 20.80
C ALA A 42 -3.82 -0.38 20.18
N GLY A 43 -3.67 -0.30 18.85
CA GLY A 43 -3.70 0.96 18.09
C GLY A 43 -2.36 1.69 18.04
N ASP A 44 -1.26 1.08 18.48
CA ASP A 44 0.08 1.60 18.25
C ASP A 44 0.51 1.49 16.77
N ALA A 45 1.67 2.03 16.43
CA ALA A 45 2.16 2.03 15.05
C ALA A 45 2.29 0.61 14.47
N GLY A 46 2.73 -0.37 15.27
CA GLY A 46 2.82 -1.76 14.84
C GLY A 46 1.46 -2.35 14.49
N SER A 47 0.44 -2.11 15.33
CA SER A 47 -0.95 -2.55 15.09
C SER A 47 -1.55 -1.93 13.83
N ILE A 48 -1.21 -0.66 13.54
CA ILE A 48 -1.65 0.03 12.33
C ILE A 48 -1.06 -0.65 11.10
N PHE A 49 0.25 -0.81 11.04
CA PHE A 49 0.91 -1.46 9.91
C PHE A 49 0.50 -2.93 9.74
N GLU A 50 0.24 -3.66 10.83
CA GLU A 50 -0.32 -5.01 10.74
C GLU A 50 -1.71 -5.02 10.09
N THR A 51 -2.54 -4.02 10.39
CA THR A 51 -3.87 -3.90 9.79
C THR A 51 -3.77 -3.58 8.30
N MET A 52 -2.89 -2.65 7.91
CA MET A 52 -2.61 -2.35 6.51
C MET A 52 -2.12 -3.61 5.78
N ALA A 53 -1.11 -4.31 6.31
CA ALA A 53 -0.61 -5.55 5.71
C ALA A 53 -1.72 -6.61 5.49
N LYS A 54 -2.67 -6.74 6.41
CA LYS A 54 -3.81 -7.67 6.25
C LYS A 54 -4.74 -7.27 5.12
N ASN A 55 -4.96 -5.97 4.91
CA ASN A 55 -5.77 -5.45 3.81
C ASN A 55 -5.10 -5.77 2.47
N GLU A 56 -3.83 -5.39 2.30
CA GLU A 56 -3.08 -5.65 1.06
C GLU A 56 -2.99 -7.15 0.74
N ALA A 57 -2.75 -7.99 1.74
CA ALA A 57 -2.77 -9.45 1.56
C ALA A 57 -4.14 -9.98 1.10
N LYS A 58 -5.23 -9.34 1.48
CA LYS A 58 -6.59 -9.70 1.03
C LYS A 58 -6.80 -9.28 -0.43
N HIS A 59 -6.44 -8.05 -0.79
CA HIS A 59 -6.58 -7.52 -2.15
C HIS A 59 -5.70 -8.30 -3.13
N GLY A 60 -4.44 -8.52 -2.79
CA GLY A 60 -3.53 -9.32 -3.60
C GLY A 60 -4.07 -10.74 -3.88
N ARG A 61 -4.69 -11.39 -2.89
CA ARG A 61 -5.34 -12.70 -3.12
C ARG A 61 -6.53 -12.61 -4.07
N GLN A 62 -7.40 -11.61 -3.93
CA GLN A 62 -8.56 -11.43 -4.80
C GLN A 62 -8.14 -11.18 -6.26
N LEU A 63 -7.13 -10.35 -6.47
CA LEU A 63 -6.56 -10.10 -7.80
C LEU A 63 -5.91 -11.35 -8.38
N HIS A 64 -5.14 -12.09 -7.58
CA HIS A 64 -4.52 -13.35 -7.99
C HIS A 64 -5.56 -14.40 -8.39
N ASP A 65 -6.64 -14.57 -7.63
CA ASP A 65 -7.70 -15.51 -7.95
C ASP A 65 -8.40 -15.13 -9.26
N ARG A 66 -8.72 -13.84 -9.46
CA ARG A 66 -9.28 -13.32 -10.72
C ARG A 66 -8.31 -13.56 -11.90
N ARG A 67 -7.03 -13.29 -11.70
CA ARG A 67 -5.99 -13.51 -12.71
C ARG A 67 -5.92 -15.01 -13.10
N LYS A 68 -5.93 -15.88 -12.11
CA LYS A 68 -5.89 -17.35 -12.31
C LYS A 68 -7.13 -17.88 -13.00
N GLU A 69 -8.31 -17.36 -12.64
CA GLU A 69 -9.57 -17.72 -13.28
C GLU A 69 -9.58 -17.38 -14.79
N LEU A 70 -9.07 -16.20 -15.14
CA LEU A 70 -9.11 -15.68 -16.51
C LEU A 70 -7.98 -16.24 -17.40
N PHE A 71 -6.79 -16.44 -16.86
CA PHE A 71 -5.57 -16.71 -17.64
C PHE A 71 -4.82 -17.98 -17.22
N GLY A 72 -5.29 -18.69 -16.18
CA GLY A 72 -4.65 -19.91 -15.69
C GLY A 72 -3.20 -19.67 -15.24
N ASP A 73 -2.32 -20.59 -15.62
CA ASP A 73 -0.88 -20.55 -15.27
C ASP A 73 -0.02 -19.86 -16.34
N ALA A 74 -0.59 -18.98 -17.17
CA ALA A 74 0.18 -18.19 -18.13
C ALA A 74 1.27 -17.36 -17.41
N ALA A 75 2.49 -17.37 -17.95
CA ALA A 75 3.61 -16.64 -17.32
C ALA A 75 3.38 -15.11 -17.37
N PRO A 76 3.69 -14.38 -16.29
CA PRO A 76 3.61 -12.91 -16.30
C PRO A 76 4.62 -12.30 -17.28
N ARG A 77 4.24 -11.18 -17.90
CA ARG A 77 5.07 -10.46 -18.87
C ARG A 77 5.69 -9.18 -18.28
N ILE A 78 5.11 -8.68 -17.20
CA ILE A 78 5.61 -7.48 -16.50
C ILE A 78 6.58 -7.92 -15.40
N SER A 79 7.67 -7.19 -15.24
CA SER A 79 8.65 -7.45 -14.19
C SER A 79 8.43 -6.51 -12.99
N ARG A 80 8.77 -6.98 -11.78
CA ARG A 80 8.69 -6.20 -10.53
C ARG A 80 9.48 -4.88 -10.57
N THR A 81 10.53 -4.79 -11.39
CA THR A 81 11.31 -3.57 -11.55
C THR A 81 10.56 -2.42 -12.25
N ALA A 82 9.41 -2.71 -12.88
CA ALA A 82 8.60 -1.71 -13.55
C ALA A 82 7.74 -0.87 -12.60
N ILE A 83 7.52 -1.35 -11.36
CA ILE A 83 6.54 -0.78 -10.41
C ILE A 83 7.11 -0.40 -9.05
N PHE A 84 8.43 -0.31 -8.94
CA PHE A 84 9.07 -0.04 -7.65
C PHE A 84 8.46 1.20 -6.98
N ASP A 85 8.01 1.03 -5.72
CA ASP A 85 7.56 2.10 -4.83
C ASP A 85 6.27 2.83 -5.27
N VAL A 86 5.28 2.08 -5.80
CA VAL A 86 3.98 2.67 -6.20
C VAL A 86 3.12 2.97 -4.99
N GLU A 87 2.95 2.04 -4.07
CA GLU A 87 2.05 2.17 -2.90
C GLU A 87 2.83 2.16 -1.59
N ALA A 88 3.83 1.31 -1.49
CA ALA A 88 4.52 1.10 -0.25
C ALA A 88 5.18 2.36 0.34
N PRO A 89 5.17 2.54 1.68
CA PRO A 89 5.87 3.63 2.35
C PRO A 89 7.37 3.61 2.05
N GLU A 90 8.03 4.77 2.13
CA GLU A 90 9.47 4.88 1.88
C GLU A 90 10.29 4.02 2.86
N VAL A 91 11.30 3.33 2.33
CA VAL A 91 12.22 2.52 3.13
C VAL A 91 12.99 3.41 4.11
N GLY A 92 12.92 3.09 5.40
CA GLY A 92 13.61 3.82 6.46
C GLY A 92 12.83 4.99 7.07
N ALA A 93 11.60 5.28 6.57
CA ALA A 93 10.73 6.25 7.19
C ALA A 93 10.26 5.84 8.61
N PRO A 94 9.84 4.57 8.87
CA PRO A 94 9.40 4.17 10.19
C PRO A 94 10.55 4.04 11.17
N ARG A 95 10.31 4.55 12.39
CA ARG A 95 11.20 4.38 13.54
C ARG A 95 10.48 3.57 14.61
N TRP A 96 11.22 2.74 15.33
CA TRP A 96 10.68 1.88 16.39
C TRP A 96 9.92 2.67 17.49
N ASN A 97 10.24 3.94 17.70
CA ASN A 97 9.60 4.86 18.65
C ASN A 97 8.57 5.81 18.01
N MET A 98 8.18 5.57 16.76
CA MET A 98 7.25 6.40 16.02
C MET A 98 5.89 6.50 16.73
N SER A 99 5.32 7.70 16.74
CA SER A 99 3.97 7.93 17.27
C SER A 99 2.89 7.32 16.35
N PRO A 100 1.71 6.97 16.90
CA PRO A 100 0.57 6.52 16.09
C PRO A 100 0.20 7.48 14.97
N LEU A 101 0.22 8.80 15.23
CA LEU A 101 -0.06 9.81 14.20
C LEU A 101 0.91 9.73 13.02
N LYS A 102 2.22 9.63 13.30
CA LYS A 102 3.21 9.50 12.22
C LYS A 102 3.05 8.21 11.42
N ALA A 103 2.70 7.10 12.08
CA ALA A 103 2.42 5.84 11.40
C ALA A 103 1.23 5.97 10.45
N PHE A 104 0.14 6.59 10.89
CA PHE A 104 -1.01 6.86 10.02
C PHE A 104 -0.70 7.83 8.88
N GLN A 105 0.15 8.84 9.11
CA GLN A 105 0.59 9.75 8.05
C GLN A 105 1.38 9.01 6.97
N LEU A 106 2.27 8.08 7.34
CA LEU A 106 2.99 7.24 6.38
C LEU A 106 2.05 6.31 5.60
N ALA A 107 1.07 5.70 6.29
CA ALA A 107 0.06 4.91 5.62
C ALA A 107 -0.73 5.78 4.63
N LEU A 108 -1.20 6.96 5.05
CA LEU A 108 -1.93 7.87 4.18
C LEU A 108 -1.14 8.26 2.92
N ASP A 109 0.14 8.59 3.08
CA ASP A 109 1.02 8.94 1.95
C ASP A 109 1.14 7.77 0.95
N SER A 110 1.09 6.53 1.43
CA SER A 110 1.15 5.32 0.60
C SER A 110 -0.14 5.12 -0.19
N GLU A 111 -1.29 5.19 0.47
CA GLU A 111 -2.61 5.09 -0.17
C GLU A 111 -2.83 6.21 -1.20
N GLU A 112 -2.40 7.44 -0.89
CA GLU A 112 -2.46 8.56 -1.82
C GLU A 112 -1.55 8.33 -3.04
N LYS A 113 -0.37 7.72 -2.88
CA LYS A 113 0.50 7.33 -4.01
C LYS A 113 -0.17 6.30 -4.91
N ALA A 114 -0.79 5.26 -4.35
CA ALA A 114 -1.51 4.25 -5.11
C ALA A 114 -2.70 4.86 -5.86
N PHE A 115 -3.50 5.69 -5.21
CA PHE A 115 -4.58 6.43 -5.86
C PHE A 115 -4.08 7.21 -7.08
N TRP A 116 -3.02 8.03 -6.91
CA TRP A 116 -2.46 8.84 -7.99
C TRP A 116 -1.85 8.00 -9.11
N PHE A 117 -1.32 6.84 -8.80
CA PHE A 117 -0.84 5.90 -9.81
C PHE A 117 -1.98 5.43 -10.73
N TYR A 118 -3.08 4.94 -10.17
CA TYR A 118 -4.21 4.46 -10.97
C TYR A 118 -4.93 5.62 -11.68
N ASP A 119 -5.07 6.79 -11.05
CA ASP A 119 -5.67 7.96 -11.69
C ASP A 119 -4.85 8.45 -12.90
N GLU A 120 -3.52 8.45 -12.79
CA GLU A 120 -2.66 8.80 -13.92
C GLU A 120 -2.69 7.72 -15.02
N ALA A 121 -2.62 6.44 -14.63
CA ALA A 121 -2.70 5.33 -15.58
C ALA A 121 -3.98 5.37 -16.42
N LEU A 122 -5.12 5.71 -15.81
CA LEU A 122 -6.42 5.84 -16.48
C LEU A 122 -6.45 6.87 -17.60
N LYS A 123 -5.56 7.86 -17.61
CA LYS A 123 -5.44 8.86 -18.69
C LYS A 123 -4.85 8.27 -19.96
N HIS A 124 -4.09 7.20 -19.84
CA HIS A 124 -3.29 6.59 -20.92
C HIS A 124 -3.81 5.22 -21.36
N VAL A 125 -4.52 4.51 -20.49
CA VAL A 125 -5.08 3.18 -20.78
C VAL A 125 -6.13 3.24 -21.88
N THR A 126 -5.98 2.38 -22.89
CA THR A 126 -6.90 2.30 -24.04
C THR A 126 -7.80 1.07 -24.00
N ASP A 127 -7.35 -0.05 -23.41
CA ASP A 127 -8.14 -1.28 -23.28
C ASP A 127 -9.31 -1.09 -22.30
N PRO A 128 -10.57 -1.38 -22.70
CA PRO A 128 -11.73 -1.18 -21.83
C PRO A 128 -11.73 -2.06 -20.57
N ALA A 129 -11.15 -3.27 -20.60
CA ALA A 129 -11.12 -4.17 -19.46
C ALA A 129 -10.06 -3.71 -18.45
N VAL A 130 -8.90 -3.24 -18.93
CA VAL A 130 -7.88 -2.60 -18.09
C VAL A 130 -8.42 -1.33 -17.45
N ARG A 131 -9.10 -0.51 -18.24
CA ARG A 131 -9.73 0.72 -17.76
C ARG A 131 -10.73 0.46 -16.65
N LYS A 132 -11.54 -0.59 -16.78
CA LYS A 132 -12.48 -1.00 -15.74
C LYS A 132 -11.74 -1.45 -14.47
N LEU A 133 -10.73 -2.30 -14.58
CA LEU A 133 -9.93 -2.78 -13.45
C LEU A 133 -9.27 -1.60 -12.70
N PHE A 134 -8.57 -0.72 -13.40
CA PHE A 134 -7.88 0.41 -12.77
C PHE A 134 -8.85 1.43 -12.16
N SER A 135 -10.06 1.55 -12.70
CA SER A 135 -11.11 2.36 -12.06
C SER A 135 -11.60 1.74 -10.76
N GLU A 136 -11.78 0.41 -10.72
CA GLU A 136 -12.14 -0.33 -9.51
C GLU A 136 -11.06 -0.15 -8.42
N LEU A 137 -9.78 -0.35 -8.77
CA LEU A 137 -8.65 -0.19 -7.85
C LEU A 137 -8.53 1.26 -7.34
N ARG A 138 -8.59 2.26 -8.21
CA ARG A 138 -8.58 3.67 -7.78
C ARG A 138 -9.72 4.00 -6.80
N ASP A 139 -10.90 3.42 -7.00
CA ASP A 139 -12.04 3.63 -6.11
C ASP A 139 -11.84 2.92 -4.77
N GLU A 140 -11.12 1.79 -4.73
CA GLU A 140 -10.67 1.12 -3.51
C GLU A 140 -9.67 2.00 -2.75
N GLU A 141 -8.63 2.55 -3.42
CA GLU A 141 -7.68 3.48 -2.79
C GLU A 141 -8.35 4.73 -2.24
N THR A 142 -9.38 5.24 -2.91
CA THR A 142 -10.19 6.36 -2.38
C THR A 142 -10.83 6.00 -1.03
N GLN A 143 -11.28 4.76 -0.86
CA GLN A 143 -11.85 4.29 0.41
C GLN A 143 -10.77 4.10 1.47
N HIS A 144 -9.58 3.59 1.12
CA HIS A 144 -8.44 3.46 2.02
C HIS A 144 -7.97 4.82 2.53
N VAL A 145 -7.74 5.77 1.63
CA VAL A 145 -7.39 7.16 1.98
C VAL A 145 -8.40 7.74 2.98
N ARG A 146 -9.70 7.55 2.73
CA ARG A 146 -10.74 8.02 3.64
C ARG A 146 -10.67 7.31 4.99
N MET A 147 -10.54 5.99 5.01
CA MET A 147 -10.45 5.19 6.23
C MET A 147 -9.26 5.63 7.09
N VAL A 148 -8.10 5.88 6.49
CA VAL A 148 -6.91 6.35 7.20
C VAL A 148 -7.13 7.77 7.74
N LYS A 149 -7.74 8.68 6.97
CA LYS A 149 -8.07 10.05 7.41
C LYS A 149 -9.05 10.03 8.60
N ASP A 150 -10.10 9.23 8.53
CA ASP A 150 -11.07 9.06 9.62
C ASP A 150 -10.37 8.50 10.88
N ALA A 151 -9.43 7.58 10.72
CA ALA A 151 -8.63 7.04 11.83
C ALA A 151 -7.71 8.09 12.46
N ILE A 152 -7.07 8.95 11.65
CA ILE A 152 -6.26 10.08 12.15
C ILE A 152 -7.12 11.05 12.95
N GLU A 153 -8.32 11.39 12.47
CA GLU A 153 -9.24 12.29 13.19
C GLU A 153 -9.74 11.69 14.52
N ALA A 154 -9.81 10.37 14.61
CA ALA A 154 -10.25 9.65 15.82
C ALA A 154 -9.13 9.44 16.85
N LEU A 155 -7.89 9.81 16.55
CA LEU A 155 -6.76 9.62 17.45
C LEU A 155 -6.95 10.42 18.76
N PRO A 156 -6.64 9.82 19.93
CA PRO A 156 -6.69 10.53 21.20
C PRO A 156 -5.59 11.61 21.29
N PRO A 157 -5.78 12.62 22.17
CA PRO A 157 -4.74 13.61 22.45
C PRO A 157 -3.42 12.95 22.88
N GLY A 158 -2.29 13.45 22.37
CA GLY A 158 -0.95 12.92 22.66
C GLY A 158 -0.50 11.81 21.70
N SER A 159 -1.30 11.46 20.69
CA SER A 159 -0.92 10.49 19.65
C SER A 159 0.17 11.01 18.70
N ASP A 160 0.56 12.26 18.82
CA ASP A 160 1.63 12.92 18.07
C ASP A 160 3.00 12.80 18.74
N VAL A 161 3.05 12.30 19.97
CA VAL A 161 4.29 12.17 20.74
C VAL A 161 4.98 10.86 20.42
N ASP A 162 6.24 10.95 19.99
CA ASP A 162 7.10 9.77 19.83
C ASP A 162 7.43 9.15 21.21
N PHE A 163 7.58 7.85 21.28
CA PHE A 163 7.97 7.18 22.53
C PHE A 163 9.44 7.47 22.83
N GLU A 164 9.74 7.93 24.05
CA GLU A 164 11.11 8.12 24.51
C GLU A 164 11.83 6.77 24.65
N ASN A 165 13.11 6.75 24.36
CA ASN A 165 13.97 5.60 24.67
C ASN A 165 14.07 5.42 26.19
N GLU A 166 13.76 4.23 26.71
CA GLU A 166 14.01 3.93 28.13
C GLU A 166 15.53 3.95 28.46
N ASP A 167 16.40 3.98 27.44
CA ASP A 167 17.85 4.00 27.59
C ASP A 167 18.43 5.39 27.89
N ASP A 168 17.61 6.47 27.86
CA ASP A 168 18.05 7.84 28.17
C ASP A 168 18.07 8.17 29.69
N TRP A 169 17.80 7.20 30.54
CA TRP A 169 17.81 7.33 32.00
C TRP A 169 19.12 6.81 32.66
N GLY A 170 20.21 6.82 31.92
CA GLY A 170 21.49 6.31 32.41
C GLY A 170 22.66 7.26 32.22
N GLU A 171 22.78 8.29 33.06
CA GLU A 171 24.06 8.75 33.65
C GLU A 171 23.80 9.44 34.98
#